data_8ab9438e84198bc439b4bf2c21ac7e1e
#
_entry.id   8ab9438e84198bc439b4bf2c21ac7e1e
#
_cell.length_a   1.000
_cell.length_b   1.000
_cell.length_c   1.000
_cell.angle_alpha   90.00
_cell.angle_beta   90.00
_cell.angle_gamma   90.00
#
_symmetry.space_group_name_H-M   'P 1'
#
loop_
_entity.id
_entity.type
_entity.pdbx_description
1 polymer ?
#
loop_
_entity_poly.entity_id
_entity_poly.type
_entity_poly.pdbx_seq_one_letter_code
_entity_poly.pdbx_strand_id
1 'polypeptide(L)'
;GKEILQIDMKTGKEEKIHNYPTPERLWDMVHGNITDWETKFNEVPFETYSGTKQMRYYQKNSVNNVLKAIANGDQRLLLTLATGTGKTFIAFQIAWKLFNARWNNRNAENQRPRILFLADRNILADQAYNSFNAFAEDALVRIRPGKVGTSGSIFFTIFQTFMTGSGDEYEDIEEFELKRYEEYPPEFFDLII
;
A
#
# COMPACT_ATOMS: atom_id res chain seq x y z
N GLY A 1 -46.05 18.54 -5.78
CA GLY A 1 -44.75 18.40 -6.42
C GLY A 1 -44.08 17.10 -5.98
N LYS A 2 -43.29 16.46 -6.83
CA LYS A 2 -42.52 15.28 -6.43
C LYS A 2 -41.36 15.76 -5.57
N GLU A 3 -41.26 15.23 -4.37
CA GLU A 3 -40.09 15.44 -3.51
C GLU A 3 -38.94 14.57 -4.00
N ILE A 4 -37.72 15.13 -4.05
CA ILE A 4 -36.49 14.41 -4.36
C ILE A 4 -35.71 14.26 -3.08
N LEU A 5 -35.34 13.04 -2.73
CA LEU A 5 -34.51 12.71 -1.57
C LEU A 5 -33.11 12.35 -2.04
N GLN A 6 -32.11 13.04 -1.49
CA GLN A 6 -30.72 12.68 -1.66
C GLN A 6 -30.25 11.92 -0.44
N ILE A 7 -29.56 10.79 -0.63
CA ILE A 7 -28.97 9.97 0.43
C ILE A 7 -27.47 9.93 0.23
N ASP A 8 -26.72 10.38 1.22
CA ASP A 8 -25.28 10.18 1.24
C ASP A 8 -24.99 8.73 1.67
N MET A 9 -24.51 7.93 0.75
CA MET A 9 -24.25 6.51 0.95
C MET A 9 -23.09 6.21 1.95
N LYS A 10 -22.26 7.23 2.26
CA LYS A 10 -21.17 7.08 3.24
C LYS A 10 -21.64 7.32 4.67
N THR A 11 -22.47 8.32 4.84
CA THR A 11 -22.93 8.78 6.17
C THR A 11 -24.35 8.33 6.51
N GLY A 12 -25.11 7.84 5.52
CA GLY A 12 -26.55 7.54 5.65
C GLY A 12 -27.44 8.78 5.82
N LYS A 13 -26.87 9.99 5.67
CA LYS A 13 -27.62 11.23 5.84
C LYS A 13 -28.57 11.43 4.67
N GLU A 14 -29.85 11.72 5.00
CA GLU A 14 -30.89 12.04 4.05
C GLU A 14 -31.16 13.53 4.02
N GLU A 15 -31.29 14.07 2.80
CA GLU A 15 -31.58 15.50 2.58
C GLU A 15 -32.60 15.66 1.44
N LYS A 16 -33.60 16.53 1.64
CA LYS A 16 -34.54 16.89 0.58
C LYS A 16 -33.91 17.92 -0.33
N ILE A 17 -33.88 17.63 -1.62
CA ILE A 17 -33.39 18.54 -2.65
C ILE A 17 -34.50 18.95 -3.62
N HIS A 18 -34.39 20.16 -4.14
CA HIS A 18 -35.41 20.69 -5.06
C HIS A 18 -35.19 20.27 -6.51
N ASN A 19 -33.92 20.09 -6.90
CA ASN A 19 -33.54 19.71 -8.26
C ASN A 19 -32.50 18.63 -8.23
N TYR A 20 -32.42 17.76 -9.23
CA TYR A 20 -31.29 16.86 -9.42
C TYR A 20 -30.01 17.66 -9.62
N PRO A 21 -28.89 17.19 -9.05
CA PRO A 21 -27.59 17.83 -9.25
C PRO A 21 -27.22 17.82 -10.73
N THR A 22 -26.58 18.90 -11.22
CA THR A 22 -26.05 18.96 -12.57
C THR A 22 -24.93 17.94 -12.78
N PRO A 23 -24.64 17.56 -14.04
CA PRO A 23 -23.50 16.67 -14.34
C PRO A 23 -22.20 17.18 -13.76
N GLU A 24 -21.93 18.48 -13.79
CA GLU A 24 -20.75 19.13 -13.23
C GLU A 24 -20.71 18.93 -11.71
N ARG A 25 -21.84 19.18 -11.02
CA ARG A 25 -21.94 18.99 -9.57
C ARG A 25 -21.80 17.53 -9.17
N LEU A 26 -22.35 16.60 -9.97
CA LEU A 26 -22.13 15.16 -9.75
C LEU A 26 -20.66 14.79 -9.93
N TRP A 27 -20.01 15.36 -10.94
CA TRP A 27 -18.58 15.19 -11.16
C TRP A 27 -17.76 15.71 -9.99
N ASP A 28 -18.05 16.91 -9.49
CA ASP A 28 -17.39 17.51 -8.34
C ASP A 28 -17.63 16.71 -7.04
N MET A 29 -18.83 16.17 -6.85
CA MET A 29 -19.13 15.30 -5.70
C MET A 29 -18.32 13.99 -5.71
N VAL A 30 -17.98 13.48 -6.89
CA VAL A 30 -17.20 12.25 -7.07
C VAL A 30 -15.71 12.53 -7.13
N HIS A 31 -15.30 13.66 -7.73
CA HIS A 31 -13.91 13.97 -8.11
C HIS A 31 -13.41 15.30 -7.53
N GLY A 32 -14.27 16.13 -6.95
CA GLY A 32 -13.99 17.52 -6.55
C GLY A 32 -12.98 17.71 -5.41
N ASN A 33 -12.48 16.63 -4.82
CA ASN A 33 -11.43 16.64 -3.80
C ASN A 33 -10.23 15.79 -4.25
N ILE A 34 -9.79 15.96 -5.50
CA ILE A 34 -8.55 15.34 -5.96
C ILE A 34 -7.40 16.02 -5.19
N THR A 35 -6.70 15.27 -4.37
CA THR A 35 -5.53 15.76 -3.64
C THR A 35 -4.32 15.84 -4.57
N ASP A 36 -3.33 16.67 -4.21
CA ASP A 36 -2.05 16.73 -4.93
C ASP A 36 -1.39 15.34 -5.04
N TRP A 37 -1.55 14.51 -4.02
CA TRP A 37 -1.03 13.15 -4.04
C TRP A 37 -1.77 12.24 -5.01
N GLU A 38 -3.11 12.33 -5.09
CA GLU A 38 -3.89 11.56 -6.08
C GLU A 38 -3.47 11.92 -7.51
N THR A 39 -3.21 13.20 -7.78
CA THR A 39 -2.69 13.65 -9.06
C THR A 39 -1.31 13.05 -9.35
N LYS A 40 -0.36 13.15 -8.43
CA LYS A 40 0.98 12.57 -8.54
C LYS A 40 0.94 11.05 -8.74
N PHE A 41 0.06 10.34 -8.04
CA PHE A 41 -0.10 8.89 -8.21
C PHE A 41 -0.63 8.53 -9.60
N ASN A 42 -1.51 9.35 -10.17
CA ASN A 42 -2.06 9.14 -11.51
C ASN A 42 -1.01 9.38 -12.61
N GLU A 43 -0.06 10.28 -12.41
CA GLU A 43 1.06 10.54 -13.33
C GLU A 43 2.01 9.36 -13.45
N VAL A 44 2.16 8.54 -12.39
CA VAL A 44 3.00 7.35 -12.44
C VAL A 44 2.27 6.24 -13.21
N PRO A 45 2.82 5.72 -14.33
CA PRO A 45 2.20 4.61 -15.05
C PRO A 45 2.26 3.32 -14.23
N PHE A 46 1.33 2.41 -14.49
CA PHE A 46 1.43 1.05 -13.97
C PHE A 46 2.63 0.33 -14.60
N GLU A 47 3.35 -0.43 -13.77
CA GLU A 47 4.45 -1.25 -14.29
C GLU A 47 3.89 -2.49 -15.00
N THR A 48 4.36 -2.73 -16.20
CA THR A 48 3.88 -3.81 -17.08
C THR A 48 4.94 -4.87 -17.37
N TYR A 49 6.12 -4.79 -16.74
CA TYR A 49 7.28 -5.65 -17.04
C TYR A 49 7.56 -5.71 -18.55
N SER A 50 7.79 -4.55 -19.14
CA SER A 50 7.99 -4.38 -20.59
C SER A 50 6.81 -4.90 -21.43
N GLY A 51 5.58 -4.76 -20.92
CA GLY A 51 4.36 -5.17 -21.64
C GLY A 51 3.95 -6.63 -21.44
N THR A 52 4.73 -7.43 -20.71
CA THR A 52 4.41 -8.85 -20.50
C THR A 52 3.27 -9.09 -19.51
N LYS A 53 3.00 -8.16 -18.61
CA LYS A 53 1.91 -8.23 -17.63
C LYS A 53 0.95 -7.05 -17.77
N GLN A 54 -0.28 -7.34 -18.17
CA GLN A 54 -1.35 -6.34 -18.17
C GLN A 54 -2.21 -6.50 -16.92
N MET A 55 -2.54 -5.37 -16.30
CA MET A 55 -3.45 -5.37 -15.15
C MET A 55 -4.89 -5.65 -15.59
N ARG A 56 -5.54 -6.53 -14.85
CA ARG A 56 -6.99 -6.74 -14.95
C ARG A 56 -7.75 -5.55 -14.34
N TYR A 57 -8.98 -5.31 -14.79
CA TYR A 57 -9.77 -4.15 -14.35
C TYR A 57 -9.92 -4.05 -12.82
N TYR A 58 -10.20 -5.18 -12.15
CA TYR A 58 -10.36 -5.21 -10.68
C TYR A 58 -9.05 -4.92 -9.95
N GLN A 59 -7.89 -5.29 -10.50
CA GLN A 59 -6.58 -4.96 -9.95
C GLN A 59 -6.33 -3.45 -10.03
N LYS A 60 -6.64 -2.83 -11.19
CA LYS A 60 -6.56 -1.38 -11.35
C LYS A 60 -7.45 -0.65 -10.33
N ASN A 61 -8.70 -1.09 -10.20
CA ASN A 61 -9.64 -0.50 -9.25
C ASN A 61 -9.14 -0.63 -7.82
N SER A 62 -8.61 -1.81 -7.45
CA SER A 62 -8.06 -2.04 -6.11
C SER A 62 -6.88 -1.11 -5.81
N VAL A 63 -5.92 -0.99 -6.74
CA VAL A 63 -4.78 -0.08 -6.58
C VAL A 63 -5.23 1.36 -6.47
N ASN A 64 -6.10 1.83 -7.38
CA ASN A 64 -6.58 3.21 -7.38
C ASN A 64 -7.34 3.55 -6.10
N ASN A 65 -8.19 2.65 -5.59
CA ASN A 65 -8.94 2.87 -4.36
C ASN A 65 -7.99 2.96 -3.14
N VAL A 66 -6.97 2.11 -3.07
CA VAL A 66 -5.95 2.18 -2.00
C VAL A 66 -5.17 3.48 -2.09
N LEU A 67 -4.70 3.87 -3.26
CA LEU A 67 -3.96 5.12 -3.44
C LEU A 67 -4.78 6.36 -3.13
N LYS A 68 -6.07 6.35 -3.50
CA LYS A 68 -7.00 7.42 -3.14
C LYS A 68 -7.19 7.51 -1.62
N ALA A 69 -7.35 6.40 -0.95
CA ALA A 69 -7.47 6.36 0.50
C ALA A 69 -6.18 6.87 1.20
N ILE A 70 -4.99 6.45 0.71
CA ILE A 70 -3.71 6.98 1.19
C ILE A 70 -3.60 8.50 0.95
N ALA A 71 -3.99 8.97 -0.22
CA ALA A 71 -3.97 10.40 -0.55
C ALA A 71 -4.90 11.22 0.34
N ASN A 72 -5.98 10.63 0.81
CA ASN A 72 -6.92 11.24 1.77
C ASN A 72 -6.46 11.13 3.24
N GLY A 73 -5.33 10.47 3.52
CA GLY A 73 -4.78 10.33 4.86
C GLY A 73 -5.35 9.16 5.67
N ASP A 74 -6.04 8.21 5.03
CA ASP A 74 -6.56 7.02 5.72
C ASP A 74 -5.40 6.17 6.26
N GLN A 75 -5.42 5.89 7.57
CA GLN A 75 -4.34 5.21 8.28
C GLN A 75 -4.43 3.68 8.21
N ARG A 76 -5.60 3.13 7.92
CA ARG A 76 -5.83 1.67 7.89
C ARG A 76 -6.75 1.32 6.74
N LEU A 77 -6.28 0.38 5.92
CA LEU A 77 -7.01 -0.07 4.74
C LEU A 77 -7.11 -1.59 4.75
N LEU A 78 -8.28 -2.12 4.43
CA LEU A 78 -8.49 -3.55 4.27
C LEU A 78 -8.85 -3.84 2.81
N LEU A 79 -8.02 -4.64 2.15
CA LEU A 79 -8.27 -5.12 0.80
C LEU A 79 -8.52 -6.62 0.82
N THR A 80 -9.77 -7.02 0.58
CA THR A 80 -10.17 -8.42 0.56
C THR A 80 -10.24 -8.94 -0.88
N LEU A 81 -9.44 -9.96 -1.17
CA LEU A 81 -9.31 -10.53 -2.50
C LEU A 81 -9.21 -12.06 -2.41
N ALA A 82 -9.85 -12.77 -3.34
CA ALA A 82 -9.78 -14.22 -3.43
C ALA A 82 -8.35 -14.71 -3.74
N THR A 83 -8.09 -15.98 -3.46
CA THR A 83 -6.81 -16.63 -3.83
C THR A 83 -6.63 -16.62 -5.35
N GLY A 84 -5.41 -16.42 -5.83
CA GLY A 84 -5.10 -16.39 -7.27
C GLY A 84 -5.46 -15.10 -8.01
N THR A 85 -6.00 -14.08 -7.34
CA THR A 85 -6.34 -12.79 -7.96
C THR A 85 -5.15 -11.86 -8.19
N GLY A 86 -3.95 -12.26 -7.73
CA GLY A 86 -2.74 -11.47 -7.87
C GLY A 86 -2.52 -10.44 -6.77
N LYS A 87 -2.83 -10.79 -5.52
CA LYS A 87 -2.62 -9.91 -4.34
C LYS A 87 -1.21 -9.32 -4.29
N THR A 88 -0.17 -10.14 -4.49
CA THR A 88 1.23 -9.68 -4.51
C THR A 88 1.48 -8.68 -5.64
N PHE A 89 0.86 -8.88 -6.81
CA PHE A 89 0.98 -7.94 -7.93
C PHE A 89 0.28 -6.61 -7.64
N ILE A 90 -0.86 -6.63 -6.94
CA ILE A 90 -1.55 -5.41 -6.48
C ILE A 90 -0.67 -4.67 -5.46
N ALA A 91 -0.12 -5.37 -4.47
CA ALA A 91 0.81 -4.79 -3.50
C ALA A 91 2.06 -4.19 -4.18
N PHE A 92 2.62 -4.90 -5.18
CA PHE A 92 3.70 -4.38 -6.01
C PHE A 92 3.32 -3.08 -6.71
N GLN A 93 2.15 -2.99 -7.34
CA GLN A 93 1.71 -1.79 -8.05
C GLN A 93 1.47 -0.60 -7.10
N ILE A 94 0.95 -0.86 -5.90
CA ILE A 94 0.80 0.17 -4.86
C ILE A 94 2.19 0.70 -4.48
N ALA A 95 3.12 -0.19 -4.14
CA ALA A 95 4.49 0.17 -3.79
C ALA A 95 5.19 0.92 -4.94
N TRP A 96 5.00 0.47 -6.20
CA TRP A 96 5.55 1.09 -7.39
C TRP A 96 5.11 2.55 -7.56
N LYS A 97 3.82 2.80 -7.43
CA LYS A 97 3.27 4.15 -7.58
C LYS A 97 3.71 5.08 -6.45
N LEU A 98 3.69 4.62 -5.20
CA LEU A 98 4.16 5.38 -4.05
C LEU A 98 5.65 5.72 -4.15
N PHE A 99 6.46 4.73 -4.55
CA PHE A 99 7.91 4.90 -4.70
C PHE A 99 8.28 5.91 -5.78
N ASN A 100 7.65 5.82 -6.96
CA ASN A 100 7.95 6.72 -8.08
C ASN A 100 7.36 8.13 -7.87
N ALA A 101 6.21 8.25 -7.21
CA ALA A 101 5.65 9.53 -6.79
C ALA A 101 6.41 10.16 -5.60
N ARG A 102 7.35 9.43 -4.98
CA ARG A 102 8.09 9.85 -3.77
C ARG A 102 7.18 10.21 -2.59
N TRP A 103 6.05 9.53 -2.50
CA TRP A 103 5.17 9.69 -1.36
C TRP A 103 5.81 9.10 -0.10
N ASN A 104 5.74 9.82 1.00
CA ASN A 104 6.11 9.29 2.31
C ASN A 104 5.26 9.95 3.40
N ASN A 105 4.96 9.21 4.46
CA ASN A 105 4.10 9.66 5.55
C ASN A 105 4.76 10.77 6.41
N ARG A 106 6.08 10.90 6.31
CA ARG A 106 6.87 11.91 7.04
C ARG A 106 6.86 13.30 6.37
N ASN A 107 6.23 13.44 5.20
CA ASN A 107 6.25 14.65 4.37
C ASN A 107 7.67 15.17 4.08
N ALA A 108 8.64 14.26 4.02
CA ALA A 108 10.02 14.62 3.70
C ALA A 108 10.16 14.82 2.19
N GLU A 109 10.54 16.03 1.79
CA GLU A 109 10.67 16.39 0.39
C GLU A 109 11.68 15.48 -0.34
N ASN A 110 11.30 15.02 -1.53
CA ASN A 110 12.13 14.21 -2.41
C ASN A 110 12.64 12.87 -1.85
N GLN A 111 12.15 12.42 -0.70
CA GLN A 111 12.48 11.12 -0.15
C GLN A 111 11.51 10.05 -0.66
N ARG A 112 12.06 8.87 -0.91
CA ARG A 112 11.25 7.68 -1.25
C ARG A 112 10.63 7.09 0.01
N PRO A 113 9.46 6.43 -0.12
CA PRO A 113 8.85 5.75 1.02
C PRO A 113 9.70 4.58 1.51
N ARG A 114 9.55 4.27 2.79
CA ARG A 114 9.97 3.01 3.36
C ARG A 114 8.74 2.14 3.55
N ILE A 115 8.64 1.10 2.75
CA ILE A 115 7.49 0.20 2.72
C ILE A 115 7.91 -1.14 3.29
N LEU A 116 7.19 -1.62 4.31
CA LEU A 116 7.40 -2.94 4.89
C LEU A 116 6.35 -3.91 4.33
N PHE A 117 6.81 -4.98 3.68
CA PHE A 117 5.98 -6.09 3.25
C PHE A 117 6.11 -7.24 4.26
N LEU A 118 5.02 -7.54 4.95
CA LEU A 118 4.94 -8.61 5.94
C LEU A 118 4.23 -9.83 5.36
N ALA A 119 4.89 -10.97 5.36
CA ALA A 119 4.31 -12.25 5.00
C ALA A 119 4.18 -13.15 6.24
N ASP A 120 3.34 -14.18 6.16
CA ASP A 120 3.22 -15.18 7.22
C ASP A 120 4.32 -16.26 7.14
N ARG A 121 4.91 -16.48 5.95
CA ARG A 121 5.93 -17.51 5.71
C ARG A 121 7.09 -16.99 4.86
N ASN A 122 8.29 -17.52 5.11
CA ASN A 122 9.51 -17.18 4.40
C ASN A 122 9.37 -17.34 2.88
N ILE A 123 8.76 -18.43 2.43
CA ILE A 123 8.56 -18.70 1.00
C ILE A 123 7.72 -17.60 0.31
N LEU A 124 6.73 -17.05 1.01
CA LEU A 124 5.89 -15.96 0.48
C LEU A 124 6.65 -14.63 0.47
N ALA A 125 7.46 -14.37 1.48
CA ALA A 125 8.32 -13.19 1.51
C ALA A 125 9.38 -13.23 0.40
N ASP A 126 9.97 -14.39 0.12
CA ASP A 126 10.95 -14.56 -0.95
C ASP A 126 10.28 -14.48 -2.35
N GLN A 127 9.09 -15.04 -2.51
CA GLN A 127 8.30 -14.89 -3.76
C GLN A 127 7.91 -13.42 -4.00
N ALA A 128 7.52 -12.70 -2.95
CA ALA A 128 7.21 -11.28 -3.04
C ALA A 128 8.47 -10.49 -3.43
N TYR A 129 9.59 -10.70 -2.74
CA TYR A 129 10.87 -10.08 -3.07
C TYR A 129 11.24 -10.27 -4.53
N ASN A 130 11.19 -11.50 -5.03
CA ASN A 130 11.50 -11.82 -6.43
C ASN A 130 10.52 -11.18 -7.43
N SER A 131 9.26 -10.99 -7.05
CA SER A 131 8.26 -10.36 -7.91
C SER A 131 8.39 -8.83 -7.98
N PHE A 132 9.24 -8.22 -7.15
CA PHE A 132 9.54 -6.79 -7.16
C PHE A 132 10.77 -6.42 -7.98
N ASN A 133 11.20 -7.26 -8.91
CA ASN A 133 12.41 -7.12 -9.73
C ASN A 133 12.43 -5.91 -10.69
N ALA A 134 11.31 -5.18 -10.85
CA ALA A 134 11.28 -3.93 -11.60
C ALA A 134 11.87 -2.75 -10.80
N PHE A 135 12.01 -2.89 -9.49
CA PHE A 135 12.73 -1.91 -8.67
C PHE A 135 14.24 -2.10 -8.81
N ALA A 136 15.00 -1.03 -8.61
CA ALA A 136 16.45 -1.13 -8.50
C ALA A 136 16.84 -2.05 -7.32
N GLU A 137 17.89 -2.84 -7.49
CA GLU A 137 18.30 -3.86 -6.51
C GLU A 137 18.62 -3.25 -5.14
N ASP A 138 19.19 -2.05 -5.10
CA ASP A 138 19.51 -1.30 -3.90
C ASP A 138 18.27 -0.76 -3.15
N ALA A 139 17.11 -0.73 -3.81
CA ALA A 139 15.85 -0.35 -3.18
C ALA A 139 15.21 -1.47 -2.38
N LEU A 140 15.57 -2.74 -2.64
CA LEU A 140 14.95 -3.92 -2.04
C LEU A 140 15.81 -4.45 -0.88
N VAL A 141 15.19 -4.69 0.26
CA VAL A 141 15.85 -5.22 1.46
C VAL A 141 15.10 -6.45 1.97
N ARG A 142 15.80 -7.58 2.04
CA ARG A 142 15.28 -8.77 2.72
C ARG A 142 15.79 -8.78 4.15
N ILE A 143 14.92 -8.49 5.11
CA ILE A 143 15.24 -8.59 6.53
C ILE A 143 15.29 -10.06 6.90
N ARG A 144 16.42 -10.49 7.46
CA ARG A 144 16.68 -11.85 7.94
C ARG A 144 17.14 -11.80 9.40
N PRO A 145 17.03 -12.90 10.15
CA PRO A 145 17.56 -12.97 11.50
C PRO A 145 19.04 -12.52 11.57
N GLY A 146 19.40 -11.73 12.58
CA GLY A 146 20.79 -11.27 12.77
C GLY A 146 21.25 -10.13 11.84
N LYS A 147 20.42 -9.64 10.90
CA LYS A 147 20.80 -8.54 9.99
C LYS A 147 19.75 -7.44 9.98
N VAL A 148 20.11 -6.27 10.49
CA VAL A 148 19.30 -5.04 10.39
C VAL A 148 19.69 -4.32 9.11
N GLY A 149 18.73 -4.20 8.18
CA GLY A 149 18.90 -3.37 6.99
C GLY A 149 18.17 -2.06 7.21
N THR A 150 18.88 -0.94 7.17
CA THR A 150 18.28 0.40 7.28
C THR A 150 18.31 1.20 5.98
N SER A 151 19.14 0.75 5.02
CA SER A 151 19.26 1.36 3.70
C SER A 151 18.38 0.60 2.69
N GLY A 152 17.51 1.33 2.02
CA GLY A 152 16.56 0.78 1.06
C GLY A 152 15.20 1.44 1.19
N SER A 153 14.26 1.02 0.36
CA SER A 153 12.92 1.58 0.33
C SER A 153 11.83 0.53 0.55
N ILE A 154 12.07 -0.71 0.15
CA ILE A 154 11.06 -1.77 0.25
C ILE A 154 11.68 -2.95 1.00
N PHE A 155 11.11 -3.24 2.15
CA PHE A 155 11.60 -4.20 3.10
C PHE A 155 10.67 -5.41 3.11
N PHE A 156 11.24 -6.61 3.08
CA PHE A 156 10.49 -7.86 3.11
C PHE A 156 10.89 -8.68 4.32
N THR A 157 9.90 -9.14 5.07
CA THR A 157 10.14 -10.05 6.20
C THR A 157 8.89 -10.89 6.48
N ILE A 158 9.00 -11.81 7.41
CA ILE A 158 7.84 -12.50 7.97
C ILE A 158 7.48 -11.88 9.32
N PHE A 159 6.18 -11.96 9.65
CA PHE A 159 5.67 -11.42 10.90
C PHE A 159 6.44 -11.95 12.12
N GLN A 160 6.72 -13.24 12.16
CA GLN A 160 7.46 -13.87 13.23
C GLN A 160 8.88 -13.28 13.38
N THR A 161 9.69 -13.23 12.32
CA THR A 161 11.03 -12.61 12.34
C THR A 161 10.99 -11.16 12.78
N PHE A 162 9.97 -10.41 12.38
CA PHE A 162 9.83 -9.01 12.76
C PHE A 162 9.49 -8.82 14.23
N MET A 163 8.68 -9.72 14.79
CA MET A 163 8.22 -9.63 16.18
C MET A 163 9.20 -10.25 17.18
N THR A 164 9.84 -11.37 16.83
CA THR A 164 10.66 -12.15 17.78
C THR A 164 12.16 -12.12 17.47
N GLY A 165 12.55 -11.67 16.28
CA GLY A 165 13.95 -11.70 15.82
C GLY A 165 14.44 -13.09 15.40
N SER A 166 13.69 -14.17 15.64
CA SER A 166 14.03 -15.53 15.23
C SER A 166 13.46 -15.86 13.85
N GLY A 167 14.17 -16.68 13.08
CA GLY A 167 13.87 -16.92 11.67
C GLY A 167 13.34 -18.30 11.31
N ASP A 168 13.46 -19.29 12.17
CA ASP A 168 13.10 -20.68 11.87
C ASP A 168 12.23 -21.30 12.97
N GLU A 169 11.30 -22.17 12.54
CA GLU A 169 10.35 -22.89 13.38
C GLU A 169 10.98 -23.89 14.36
N TYR A 170 12.33 -24.01 14.38
CA TYR A 170 13.04 -25.12 15.07
C TYR A 170 14.30 -24.77 15.83
N GLU A 171 14.61 -23.51 16.12
CA GLU A 171 15.72 -23.21 17.01
C GLU A 171 15.21 -22.86 18.41
N ASP A 172 15.74 -23.63 19.40
CA ASP A 172 15.45 -23.50 20.82
C ASP A 172 15.57 -22.05 21.32
N ILE A 173 14.45 -21.56 21.80
CA ILE A 173 14.28 -20.19 22.30
C ILE A 173 14.85 -20.15 23.73
N GLU A 174 16.15 -20.09 23.82
CA GLU A 174 16.80 -19.77 25.12
C GLU A 174 17.84 -18.67 24.96
N GLU A 175 17.51 -17.43 24.85
CA GLU A 175 18.39 -16.30 25.18
C GLU A 175 18.54 -15.10 24.20
N PHE A 176 17.79 -14.99 23.11
CA PHE A 176 17.82 -13.76 22.30
C PHE A 176 16.43 -13.26 21.87
N GLU A 177 15.60 -12.89 22.83
CA GLU A 177 14.39 -12.08 22.56
C GLU A 177 14.73 -10.60 22.31
N LEU A 178 15.56 -10.29 21.36
CA LEU A 178 15.63 -8.94 20.80
C LEU A 178 14.48 -8.80 19.81
N LYS A 179 13.40 -8.20 20.27
CA LYS A 179 12.25 -7.85 19.44
C LYS A 179 12.71 -6.90 18.35
N ARG A 180 12.73 -7.34 17.10
CA ARG A 180 13.26 -6.57 15.97
C ARG A 180 12.50 -5.30 15.66
N TYR A 181 11.23 -5.22 16.03
CA TYR A 181 10.48 -3.97 15.89
C TYR A 181 11.09 -2.84 16.74
N GLU A 182 11.86 -3.18 17.81
CA GLU A 182 12.57 -2.20 18.63
C GLU A 182 13.81 -1.62 17.93
N GLU A 183 14.34 -2.32 16.90
CA GLU A 183 15.44 -1.85 16.06
C GLU A 183 15.00 -0.77 15.05
N TYR A 184 13.68 -0.66 14.80
CA TYR A 184 13.10 0.33 13.93
C TYR A 184 12.21 1.29 14.73
N PRO A 185 12.48 2.60 14.71
CA PRO A 185 11.56 3.58 15.31
C PRO A 185 10.14 3.42 14.77
N PRO A 186 9.10 3.71 15.54
CA PRO A 186 7.69 3.59 15.08
C PRO A 186 7.41 4.31 13.75
N GLU A 187 8.13 5.41 13.49
CA GLU A 187 7.98 6.22 12.28
C GLU A 187 8.93 5.78 11.15
N PHE A 188 9.64 4.67 11.31
CA PHE A 188 10.60 4.24 10.30
C PHE A 188 9.94 3.86 8.98
N PHE A 189 8.82 3.14 9.05
CA PHE A 189 8.07 2.74 7.88
C PHE A 189 6.91 3.69 7.60
N ASP A 190 6.78 4.11 6.35
CA ASP A 190 5.68 4.97 5.88
C ASP A 190 4.42 4.16 5.55
N LEU A 191 4.59 2.89 5.18
CA LEU A 191 3.50 1.95 4.87
C LEU A 191 3.90 0.53 5.26
N ILE A 192 2.94 -0.23 5.79
CA ILE A 192 3.05 -1.67 6.05
C ILE A 192 1.97 -2.39 5.25
N ILE A 193 2.34 -3.44 4.51
CA ILE A 193 1.46 -4.27 3.69
C ILE A 193 1.50 -5.71 4.17
#